data_0e2be1145a325c1f3486572e20ae4bd6
#
_entry.id   0e2be1145a325c1f3486572e20ae4bd6
#
_cell.length_a   1.000
_cell.length_b   1.000
_cell.length_c   1.000
_cell.angle_alpha   90.00
_cell.angle_beta   90.00
_cell.angle_gamma   90.00
#
_symmetry.space_group_name_H-M   'P 1'
#
loop_
_entity.id
_entity.type
_entity.pdbx_description
1 polymer ?
#
loop_
_entity_poly.entity_id
_entity_poly.type
_entity_poly.pdbx_seq_one_letter_code
_entity_poly.pdbx_strand_id
1 'polypeptide(L)'
;EGLLSTVLEPLIGEKHVNGTSGKIVDILATFATLAGVVTSLGLGTMQISSGLNYLFGIPSTLVVYIAIIVIITIIVVWSAMSGIGKGIKIISDANLYIALGFMIIAFIVGPKVPILNDLVNSLGQYLQNFVQDSLTVHPFGDNSWVAGWRVYYWAWFIAWGPFVGVFIARISKGRTIREFIMGVMLAPALASFVWFSIFGTLGLNLGINGTLSMEEMGEIAANPSVGLFVVFSKYPLGLVLSIIAIVLLCTFFITSANSGTFVLSMLTSNGNLNPPQRNKIIWGVLQAATAIGLLRAGGLKPLPVSYTHLTLPTKR
;
A
#
# COMPACT_ATOMS: atom_id res chain seq x y z
N GLU A 1 -10.19 1.03 -24.19
CA GLU A 1 -11.10 1.68 -23.26
C GLU A 1 -10.68 1.33 -21.83
N GLY A 2 -10.77 2.29 -20.91
CA GLY A 2 -10.23 2.16 -19.56
C GLY A 2 -11.24 1.64 -18.53
N LEU A 3 -12.24 0.84 -18.96
CA LEU A 3 -13.24 0.22 -18.09
C LEU A 3 -12.87 -1.24 -17.79
N LEU A 4 -13.12 -1.68 -16.56
CA LEU A 4 -12.86 -3.07 -16.17
C LEU A 4 -13.84 -4.04 -16.85
N SER A 5 -15.07 -3.61 -17.08
CA SER A 5 -16.09 -4.41 -17.76
C SER A 5 -15.67 -4.88 -19.16
N THR A 6 -14.83 -4.11 -19.88
CA THR A 6 -14.35 -4.48 -21.21
C THR A 6 -13.49 -5.76 -21.23
N VAL A 7 -12.85 -6.10 -20.12
CA VAL A 7 -12.09 -7.36 -19.97
C VAL A 7 -13.02 -8.58 -20.05
N LEU A 8 -14.30 -8.43 -19.71
CA LEU A 8 -15.28 -9.49 -19.75
C LEU A 8 -15.96 -9.67 -21.12
N GLU A 9 -15.69 -8.78 -22.08
CA GLU A 9 -16.30 -8.83 -23.41
C GLU A 9 -16.18 -10.19 -24.10
N PRO A 10 -15.02 -10.88 -24.09
CA PRO A 10 -14.88 -12.21 -24.67
C PRO A 10 -15.73 -13.29 -24.00
N LEU A 11 -16.15 -13.09 -22.74
CA LEU A 11 -16.91 -14.05 -21.94
C LEU A 11 -18.41 -13.84 -22.01
N ILE A 12 -18.87 -12.57 -21.94
CA ILE A 12 -20.30 -12.23 -21.83
C ILE A 12 -20.85 -11.49 -23.05
N GLY A 13 -19.99 -11.12 -23.99
CA GLY A 13 -20.33 -10.42 -25.23
C GLY A 13 -20.54 -8.91 -25.05
N GLU A 14 -20.36 -8.18 -26.15
CA GLU A 14 -20.40 -6.72 -26.21
C GLU A 14 -21.73 -6.12 -25.70
N LYS A 15 -22.87 -6.76 -25.99
CA LYS A 15 -24.19 -6.30 -25.55
C LYS A 15 -24.32 -6.25 -24.02
N HIS A 16 -23.78 -7.23 -23.31
CA HIS A 16 -23.83 -7.30 -21.84
C HIS A 16 -22.82 -6.37 -21.20
N VAL A 17 -21.64 -6.23 -21.80
CA VAL A 17 -20.61 -5.28 -21.34
C VAL A 17 -21.11 -3.84 -21.41
N ASN A 18 -21.75 -3.45 -22.50
CA ASN A 18 -22.34 -2.12 -22.66
C ASN A 18 -23.69 -1.95 -21.95
N GLY A 19 -24.22 -3.04 -21.36
CA GLY A 19 -25.49 -3.08 -20.62
C GLY A 19 -25.35 -2.86 -19.12
N THR A 20 -26.39 -3.27 -18.38
CA THR A 20 -26.45 -3.16 -16.93
C THR A 20 -25.37 -3.99 -16.22
N SER A 21 -25.04 -5.17 -16.75
CA SER A 21 -24.02 -6.06 -16.20
C SER A 21 -22.63 -5.40 -16.18
N GLY A 22 -22.22 -4.79 -17.30
CA GLY A 22 -20.95 -4.06 -17.38
C GLY A 22 -20.91 -2.87 -16.42
N LYS A 23 -22.01 -2.11 -16.31
CA LYS A 23 -22.09 -0.99 -15.36
C LYS A 23 -21.95 -1.43 -13.92
N ILE A 24 -22.52 -2.56 -13.53
CA ILE A 24 -22.36 -3.13 -12.17
C ILE A 24 -20.91 -3.47 -11.91
N VAL A 25 -20.22 -4.11 -12.86
CA VAL A 25 -18.79 -4.44 -12.73
C VAL A 25 -17.94 -3.18 -12.55
N ASP A 26 -18.18 -2.12 -13.35
CA ASP A 26 -17.42 -0.88 -13.27
C ASP A 26 -17.70 -0.10 -11.97
N ILE A 27 -18.92 -0.15 -11.46
CA ILE A 27 -19.28 0.41 -10.16
C ILE A 27 -18.55 -0.35 -9.03
N LEU A 28 -18.60 -1.68 -9.04
CA LEU A 28 -17.88 -2.50 -8.05
C LEU A 28 -16.36 -2.26 -8.11
N ALA A 29 -15.79 -2.15 -9.31
CA ALA A 29 -14.38 -1.82 -9.49
C ALA A 29 -14.03 -0.44 -8.92
N THR A 30 -14.91 0.54 -9.10
CA THR A 30 -14.73 1.89 -8.55
C THR A 30 -14.77 1.87 -7.01
N PHE A 31 -15.72 1.16 -6.41
CA PHE A 31 -15.79 1.00 -4.96
C PHE A 31 -14.57 0.26 -4.40
N ALA A 32 -14.15 -0.85 -5.03
CA ALA A 32 -12.97 -1.59 -4.63
C ALA A 32 -11.71 -0.70 -4.68
N THR A 33 -11.54 0.04 -5.78
CA THR A 33 -10.43 0.99 -5.94
C THR A 33 -10.45 2.07 -4.85
N LEU A 34 -11.61 2.66 -4.57
CA LEU A 34 -11.76 3.66 -3.52
C LEU A 34 -11.36 3.08 -2.16
N ALA A 35 -11.89 1.90 -1.81
CA ALA A 35 -11.60 1.24 -0.55
C ALA A 35 -10.10 0.92 -0.41
N GLY A 36 -9.45 0.39 -1.46
CA GLY A 36 -8.01 0.11 -1.49
C GLY A 36 -7.15 1.36 -1.28
N VAL A 37 -7.45 2.44 -2.00
CA VAL A 37 -6.72 3.71 -1.88
C VAL A 37 -6.91 4.33 -0.51
N VAL A 38 -8.14 4.40 0.00
CA VAL A 38 -8.46 5.00 1.29
C VAL A 38 -7.80 4.25 2.46
N THR A 39 -7.72 2.91 2.38
CA THR A 39 -6.96 2.10 3.35
C THR A 39 -5.50 2.50 3.37
N SER A 40 -4.88 2.61 2.20
CA SER A 40 -3.48 3.04 2.09
C SER A 40 -3.28 4.46 2.63
N LEU A 41 -4.22 5.37 2.36
CA LEU A 41 -4.23 6.73 2.91
C LEU A 41 -4.28 6.70 4.44
N GLY A 42 -5.12 5.87 5.03
CA GLY A 42 -5.23 5.73 6.49
C GLY A 42 -3.96 5.18 7.12
N LEU A 43 -3.43 4.07 6.58
CA LEU A 43 -2.19 3.44 7.05
C LEU A 43 -0.99 4.38 6.93
N GLY A 44 -0.81 5.00 5.76
CA GLY A 44 0.29 5.93 5.52
C GLY A 44 0.23 7.14 6.45
N THR A 45 -0.96 7.69 6.71
CA THR A 45 -1.15 8.79 7.65
C THR A 45 -0.74 8.40 9.06
N MET A 46 -1.12 7.20 9.53
CA MET A 46 -0.74 6.71 10.85
C MET A 46 0.77 6.51 10.95
N GLN A 47 1.42 5.96 9.93
CA GLN A 47 2.86 5.77 9.90
C GLN A 47 3.63 7.09 9.88
N ILE A 48 3.21 8.06 9.06
CA ILE A 48 3.81 9.41 9.03
C ILE A 48 3.66 10.07 10.41
N SER A 49 2.47 10.03 10.99
CA SER A 49 2.23 10.60 12.33
C SER A 49 3.05 9.92 13.41
N SER A 50 3.18 8.59 13.37
CA SER A 50 4.04 7.84 14.31
C SER A 50 5.51 8.24 14.18
N GLY A 51 5.99 8.43 12.94
CA GLY A 51 7.34 8.93 12.69
C GLY A 51 7.55 10.36 13.19
N LEU A 52 6.59 11.26 12.97
CA LEU A 52 6.62 12.63 13.47
C LEU A 52 6.57 12.69 14.99
N ASN A 53 5.79 11.81 15.61
CA ASN A 53 5.76 11.68 17.07
C ASN A 53 7.11 11.21 17.61
N TYR A 54 7.67 10.17 17.00
CA TYR A 54 8.93 9.58 17.43
C TYR A 54 10.11 10.55 17.33
N LEU A 55 10.19 11.31 16.20
CA LEU A 55 11.33 12.22 15.96
C LEU A 55 11.16 13.60 16.58
N PHE A 56 9.94 14.13 16.60
CA PHE A 56 9.68 15.54 16.93
C PHE A 56 8.72 15.71 18.12
N GLY A 57 8.24 14.60 18.73
CA GLY A 57 7.29 14.65 19.83
C GLY A 57 5.90 15.17 19.46
N ILE A 58 5.56 15.22 18.15
CA ILE A 58 4.24 15.67 17.69
C ILE A 58 3.20 14.59 18.05
N PRO A 59 2.17 14.91 18.86
CA PRO A 59 1.25 13.89 19.34
C PRO A 59 0.43 13.27 18.19
N SER A 60 0.29 11.94 18.19
CA SER A 60 -0.50 11.19 17.22
C SER A 60 -2.00 11.32 17.51
N THR A 61 -2.57 12.49 17.21
CA THR A 61 -3.98 12.82 17.42
C THR A 61 -4.77 12.85 16.11
N LEU A 62 -6.09 12.77 16.20
CA LEU A 62 -6.96 12.90 15.05
C LEU A 62 -6.74 14.22 14.28
N VAL A 63 -6.43 15.30 15.00
CA VAL A 63 -6.15 16.61 14.38
C VAL A 63 -4.90 16.55 13.51
N VAL A 64 -3.83 15.88 13.97
CA VAL A 64 -2.59 15.68 13.20
C VAL A 64 -2.85 14.79 11.99
N TYR A 65 -3.64 13.72 12.14
CA TYR A 65 -4.04 12.87 11.00
C TYR A 65 -4.80 13.67 9.94
N ILE A 66 -5.77 14.49 10.35
CA ILE A 66 -6.51 15.36 9.43
C ILE A 66 -5.57 16.35 8.74
N ALA A 67 -4.65 16.97 9.48
CA ALA A 67 -3.69 17.90 8.90
C ALA A 67 -2.80 17.25 7.83
N ILE A 68 -2.27 16.05 8.10
CA ILE A 68 -1.46 15.27 7.14
C ILE A 68 -2.29 14.97 5.88
N ILE A 69 -3.52 14.45 6.02
CA ILE A 69 -4.38 14.13 4.89
C ILE A 69 -4.71 15.37 4.07
N VAL A 70 -5.05 16.47 4.72
CA VAL A 70 -5.40 17.74 4.04
C VAL A 70 -4.21 18.29 3.25
N ILE A 71 -3.02 18.35 3.87
CA ILE A 71 -1.81 18.83 3.20
C ILE A 71 -1.51 17.99 1.95
N ILE A 72 -1.53 16.65 2.10
CA ILE A 72 -1.27 15.74 0.98
C ILE A 72 -2.35 15.87 -0.09
N THR A 73 -3.61 15.99 0.29
CA THR A 73 -4.73 16.18 -0.65
C THR A 73 -4.57 17.47 -1.46
N ILE A 74 -4.17 18.57 -0.83
CA ILE A 74 -3.88 19.83 -1.53
C ILE A 74 -2.79 19.62 -2.59
N ILE A 75 -1.70 18.94 -2.23
CA ILE A 75 -0.60 18.64 -3.16
C ILE A 75 -1.08 17.74 -4.31
N VAL A 76 -1.87 16.70 -4.02
CA VAL A 76 -2.42 15.78 -5.01
C VAL A 76 -3.36 16.49 -5.97
N VAL A 77 -4.30 17.28 -5.46
CA VAL A 77 -5.26 18.04 -6.27
C VAL A 77 -4.52 19.08 -7.13
N TRP A 78 -3.59 19.83 -6.55
CA TRP A 78 -2.77 20.79 -7.28
C TRP A 78 -1.95 20.12 -8.40
N SER A 79 -1.32 18.99 -8.11
CA SER A 79 -0.59 18.18 -9.09
C SER A 79 -1.50 17.68 -10.21
N ALA A 80 -2.71 17.21 -9.88
CA ALA A 80 -3.68 16.73 -10.86
C ALA A 80 -4.22 17.83 -11.78
N MET A 81 -4.32 19.07 -11.25
CA MET A 81 -4.79 20.24 -12.01
C MET A 81 -3.72 20.84 -12.92
N SER A 82 -2.48 20.87 -12.46
CA SER A 82 -1.38 21.52 -13.20
C SER A 82 -0.94 20.74 -14.46
N GLY A 83 -1.50 19.55 -14.69
CA GLY A 83 -1.15 18.74 -15.87
C GLY A 83 0.31 18.29 -15.89
N ILE A 84 0.99 18.35 -14.76
CA ILE A 84 2.43 18.12 -14.62
C ILE A 84 2.72 16.61 -14.64
N GLY A 85 2.46 15.94 -15.75
CA GLY A 85 2.92 14.56 -15.95
C GLY A 85 4.43 14.41 -15.77
N LYS A 86 5.20 15.46 -16.07
CA LYS A 86 6.65 15.52 -15.84
C LYS A 86 6.99 15.59 -14.34
N GLY A 87 6.27 16.37 -13.54
CA GLY A 87 6.54 16.53 -12.10
C GLY A 87 6.28 15.25 -11.31
N ILE A 88 5.18 14.55 -11.60
CA ILE A 88 4.86 13.24 -10.99
C ILE A 88 5.94 12.21 -11.35
N LYS A 89 6.38 12.18 -12.60
CA LYS A 89 7.46 11.29 -13.03
C LYS A 89 8.75 11.57 -12.25
N ILE A 90 9.13 12.83 -12.07
CA ILE A 90 10.34 13.20 -11.30
C ILE A 90 10.22 12.73 -9.85
N ILE A 91 9.07 12.93 -9.19
CA ILE A 91 8.84 12.46 -7.81
C ILE A 91 8.90 10.93 -7.75
N SER A 92 8.30 10.23 -8.72
CA SER A 92 8.32 8.77 -8.77
C SER A 92 9.72 8.20 -9.00
N ASP A 93 10.48 8.81 -9.91
CA ASP A 93 11.87 8.42 -10.17
C ASP A 93 12.75 8.71 -8.93
N ALA A 94 12.58 9.89 -8.30
CA ALA A 94 13.28 10.23 -7.06
C ALA A 94 12.94 9.25 -5.92
N ASN A 95 11.68 8.84 -5.76
CA ASN A 95 11.28 7.83 -4.78
C ASN A 95 12.04 6.53 -4.95
N LEU A 96 12.19 6.06 -6.20
CA LEU A 96 12.91 4.83 -6.49
C LEU A 96 14.39 4.93 -6.08
N TYR A 97 15.06 6.04 -6.43
CA TYR A 97 16.46 6.26 -6.06
C TYR A 97 16.64 6.44 -4.55
N ILE A 98 15.76 7.17 -3.88
CA ILE A 98 15.80 7.35 -2.42
C ILE A 98 15.55 6.00 -1.73
N ALA A 99 14.58 5.20 -2.20
CA ALA A 99 14.29 3.88 -1.64
C ALA A 99 15.49 2.93 -1.82
N LEU A 100 16.14 2.95 -2.98
CA LEU A 100 17.36 2.16 -3.22
C LEU A 100 18.51 2.62 -2.31
N GLY A 101 18.74 3.92 -2.20
CA GLY A 101 19.75 4.48 -1.29
C GLY A 101 19.46 4.13 0.18
N PHE A 102 18.19 4.24 0.59
CA PHE A 102 17.73 3.84 1.93
C PHE A 102 18.02 2.37 2.23
N MET A 103 17.70 1.49 1.28
CA MET A 103 17.97 0.06 1.38
C MET A 103 19.48 -0.24 1.48
N ILE A 104 20.32 0.45 0.69
CA ILE A 104 21.78 0.31 0.73
C ILE A 104 22.33 0.78 2.09
N ILE A 105 21.89 1.93 2.59
CA ILE A 105 22.32 2.44 3.90
C ILE A 105 21.92 1.47 5.00
N ALA A 106 20.66 1.00 4.99
CA ALA A 106 20.17 0.03 5.96
C ALA A 106 20.97 -1.29 5.95
N PHE A 107 21.34 -1.78 4.76
CA PHE A 107 22.20 -2.95 4.61
C PHE A 107 23.63 -2.72 5.16
N ILE A 108 24.22 -1.54 4.89
CA ILE A 108 25.58 -1.20 5.36
C ILE A 108 25.63 -1.12 6.88
N VAL A 109 24.62 -0.50 7.49
CA VAL A 109 24.52 -0.28 8.93
C VAL A 109 24.10 -1.55 9.68
N GLY A 110 23.29 -2.39 9.03
CA GLY A 110 22.75 -3.62 9.60
C GLY A 110 23.72 -4.79 9.67
N PRO A 111 23.27 -5.90 10.26
CA PRO A 111 24.05 -7.15 10.36
C PRO A 111 24.05 -7.88 9.01
N LYS A 112 25.09 -7.66 8.20
CA LYS A 112 25.17 -8.11 6.80
C LYS A 112 25.04 -9.62 6.64
N VAL A 113 25.73 -10.42 7.47
CA VAL A 113 25.69 -11.87 7.39
C VAL A 113 24.31 -12.42 7.75
N PRO A 114 23.65 -12.01 8.87
CA PRO A 114 22.27 -12.36 9.14
C PRO A 114 21.30 -11.96 8.01
N ILE A 115 21.42 -10.78 7.42
CA ILE A 115 20.55 -10.33 6.32
C ILE A 115 20.67 -11.25 5.11
N LEU A 116 21.90 -11.61 4.70
CA LEU A 116 22.12 -12.51 3.56
C LEU A 116 21.64 -13.94 3.85
N ASN A 117 21.89 -14.43 5.05
CA ASN A 117 21.42 -15.74 5.47
C ASN A 117 19.89 -15.81 5.51
N ASP A 118 19.25 -14.75 6.03
CA ASP A 118 17.80 -14.65 6.08
C ASP A 118 17.19 -14.58 4.67
N LEU A 119 17.78 -13.79 3.76
CA LEU A 119 17.32 -13.73 2.37
C LEU A 119 17.28 -15.11 1.72
N VAL A 120 18.37 -15.90 1.84
CA VAL A 120 18.44 -17.23 1.24
C VAL A 120 17.49 -18.22 1.93
N ASN A 121 17.51 -18.23 3.26
CA ASN A 121 16.67 -19.14 4.04
C ASN A 121 15.18 -18.84 3.88
N SER A 122 14.79 -17.56 3.99
CA SER A 122 13.39 -17.14 3.86
C SER A 122 12.85 -17.39 2.45
N LEU A 123 13.68 -17.19 1.41
CA LEU A 123 13.29 -17.52 0.04
C LEU A 123 13.06 -19.03 -0.12
N GLY A 124 13.96 -19.86 0.41
CA GLY A 124 13.81 -21.31 0.40
C GLY A 124 12.54 -21.78 1.14
N GLN A 125 12.31 -21.26 2.34
CA GLN A 125 11.11 -21.54 3.13
C GLN A 125 9.82 -21.08 2.43
N TYR A 126 9.83 -19.88 1.85
CA TYR A 126 8.70 -19.36 1.11
C TYR A 126 8.31 -20.25 -0.08
N LEU A 127 9.29 -20.67 -0.89
CA LEU A 127 9.03 -21.53 -2.04
C LEU A 127 8.56 -22.94 -1.62
N GLN A 128 9.14 -23.49 -0.56
CA GLN A 128 8.78 -24.81 -0.06
C GLN A 128 7.41 -24.85 0.58
N ASN A 129 7.06 -23.84 1.39
CA ASN A 129 5.85 -23.83 2.22
C ASN A 129 4.73 -22.95 1.64
N PHE A 130 4.89 -22.39 0.44
CA PHE A 130 3.96 -21.41 -0.14
C PHE A 130 2.49 -21.83 -0.08
N VAL A 131 2.18 -23.05 -0.48
CA VAL A 131 0.80 -23.57 -0.50
C VAL A 131 0.29 -23.78 0.93
N GLN A 132 1.10 -24.39 1.78
CA GLN A 132 0.76 -24.65 3.18
C GLN A 132 0.51 -23.34 3.92
N ASP A 133 1.42 -22.40 3.86
CA ASP A 133 1.30 -21.11 4.55
C ASP A 133 0.12 -20.29 4.03
N SER A 134 -0.19 -20.38 2.72
CA SER A 134 -1.34 -19.71 2.13
C SER A 134 -2.68 -20.28 2.61
N LEU A 135 -2.77 -21.57 2.85
CA LEU A 135 -4.03 -22.28 3.14
C LEU A 135 -4.21 -22.68 4.60
N THR A 136 -3.17 -22.49 5.45
CA THR A 136 -3.25 -22.87 6.87
C THR A 136 -4.32 -22.03 7.58
N VAL A 137 -5.28 -22.73 8.18
CA VAL A 137 -6.28 -22.18 9.12
C VAL A 137 -6.37 -23.13 10.32
N HIS A 138 -6.82 -22.63 11.43
CA HIS A 138 -7.00 -23.43 12.65
C HIS A 138 -8.49 -23.69 12.88
N PRO A 139 -9.06 -24.84 12.39
CA PRO A 139 -10.51 -25.06 12.39
C PRO A 139 -11.15 -25.03 13.78
N PHE A 140 -10.40 -25.41 14.81
CA PHE A 140 -10.87 -25.43 16.20
C PHE A 140 -10.06 -24.53 17.14
N GLY A 141 -9.22 -23.63 16.57
CA GLY A 141 -8.33 -22.75 17.31
C GLY A 141 -8.59 -21.26 17.04
N ASP A 142 -7.74 -20.42 17.61
CA ASP A 142 -7.77 -18.96 17.37
C ASP A 142 -7.21 -18.64 15.98
N ASN A 143 -8.03 -17.98 15.17
CA ASN A 143 -7.68 -17.46 13.85
C ASN A 143 -7.54 -15.94 13.81
N SER A 144 -7.46 -15.26 14.94
CA SER A 144 -7.35 -13.80 15.00
C SER A 144 -6.16 -13.26 14.22
N TRP A 145 -5.01 -13.93 14.29
CA TRP A 145 -3.84 -13.58 13.51
C TRP A 145 -4.07 -13.77 12.00
N VAL A 146 -4.67 -14.90 11.60
CA VAL A 146 -4.98 -15.18 10.19
C VAL A 146 -5.94 -14.14 9.63
N ALA A 147 -6.97 -13.78 10.40
CA ALA A 147 -7.94 -12.76 10.02
C ALA A 147 -7.29 -11.35 9.94
N GLY A 148 -6.53 -10.97 10.96
CA GLY A 148 -5.93 -9.64 11.09
C GLY A 148 -4.78 -9.37 10.12
N TRP A 149 -4.09 -10.41 9.65
CA TRP A 149 -2.94 -10.25 8.76
C TRP A 149 -3.20 -10.85 7.37
N ARG A 150 -3.37 -12.17 7.26
CA ARG A 150 -3.49 -12.82 5.95
C ARG A 150 -4.75 -12.41 5.20
N VAL A 151 -5.92 -12.56 5.82
CA VAL A 151 -7.21 -12.21 5.17
C VAL A 151 -7.29 -10.74 4.90
N TYR A 152 -6.84 -9.91 5.84
CA TYR A 152 -6.79 -8.46 5.67
C TYR A 152 -5.92 -8.03 4.49
N TYR A 153 -4.69 -8.54 4.39
CA TYR A 153 -3.79 -8.21 3.27
C TYR A 153 -4.32 -8.73 1.93
N TRP A 154 -4.89 -9.93 1.89
CA TRP A 154 -5.50 -10.44 0.67
C TRP A 154 -6.68 -9.58 0.21
N ALA A 155 -7.56 -9.20 1.12
CA ALA A 155 -8.69 -8.31 0.82
C ALA A 155 -8.20 -6.95 0.29
N TRP A 156 -7.14 -6.41 0.91
CA TRP A 156 -6.53 -5.15 0.49
C TRP A 156 -5.92 -5.26 -0.92
N PHE A 157 -5.15 -6.30 -1.22
CA PHE A 157 -4.60 -6.53 -2.56
C PHE A 157 -5.68 -6.75 -3.61
N ILE A 158 -6.75 -7.51 -3.30
CA ILE A 158 -7.89 -7.70 -4.20
C ILE A 158 -8.58 -6.36 -4.49
N ALA A 159 -8.74 -5.49 -3.49
CA ALA A 159 -9.30 -4.16 -3.67
C ALA A 159 -8.44 -3.26 -4.58
N TRP A 160 -7.12 -3.46 -4.58
CA TRP A 160 -6.20 -2.77 -5.47
C TRP A 160 -6.18 -3.33 -6.89
N GLY A 161 -6.66 -4.56 -7.10
CA GLY A 161 -6.63 -5.26 -8.38
C GLY A 161 -7.19 -4.45 -9.56
N PRO A 162 -8.41 -3.89 -9.48
CA PRO A 162 -8.99 -3.09 -10.56
C PRO A 162 -8.14 -1.86 -10.91
N PHE A 163 -7.66 -1.14 -9.89
CA PHE A 163 -6.81 0.03 -10.06
C PHE A 163 -5.48 -0.33 -10.74
N VAL A 164 -4.76 -1.29 -10.17
CA VAL A 164 -3.43 -1.68 -10.64
C VAL A 164 -3.52 -2.30 -12.03
N GLY A 165 -4.53 -3.15 -12.28
CA GLY A 165 -4.74 -3.78 -13.58
C GLY A 165 -4.93 -2.78 -14.71
N VAL A 166 -5.82 -1.81 -14.52
CA VAL A 166 -6.07 -0.75 -15.52
C VAL A 166 -4.84 0.15 -15.70
N PHE A 167 -4.17 0.51 -14.62
CA PHE A 167 -2.96 1.34 -14.67
C PHE A 167 -1.83 0.64 -15.42
N ILE A 168 -1.54 -0.63 -15.08
CA ILE A 168 -0.48 -1.40 -15.73
C ILE A 168 -0.81 -1.68 -17.21
N ALA A 169 -2.05 -2.01 -17.52
CA ALA A 169 -2.48 -2.21 -18.91
C ALA A 169 -2.18 -0.97 -19.77
N ARG A 170 -2.43 0.22 -19.21
CA ARG A 170 -2.15 1.49 -19.91
C ARG A 170 -0.67 1.72 -20.19
N ILE A 171 0.19 1.48 -19.23
CA ILE A 171 1.65 1.72 -19.36
C ILE A 171 2.36 0.62 -20.15
N SER A 172 1.71 -0.52 -20.34
CA SER A 172 2.28 -1.68 -21.03
C SER A 172 1.99 -1.71 -22.53
N LYS A 173 1.36 -0.66 -23.08
CA LYS A 173 1.05 -0.58 -24.51
C LYS A 173 2.32 -0.75 -25.36
N GLY A 174 2.27 -1.71 -26.30
CA GLY A 174 3.39 -2.02 -27.20
C GLY A 174 4.42 -3.01 -26.64
N ARG A 175 4.23 -3.52 -25.42
CA ARG A 175 5.08 -4.58 -24.85
C ARG A 175 4.54 -5.95 -25.19
N THR A 176 5.43 -6.94 -25.23
CA THR A 176 5.03 -8.35 -25.37
C THR A 176 4.45 -8.87 -24.05
N ILE A 177 3.62 -9.92 -24.10
CA ILE A 177 3.06 -10.57 -22.90
C ILE A 177 4.18 -11.06 -21.98
N ARG A 178 5.28 -11.57 -22.54
CA ARG A 178 6.43 -12.01 -21.77
C ARG A 178 7.07 -10.87 -20.99
N GLU A 179 7.34 -9.74 -21.63
CA GLU A 179 7.90 -8.55 -20.97
C GLU A 179 6.95 -8.01 -19.91
N PHE A 180 5.65 -8.04 -20.17
CA PHE A 180 4.63 -7.66 -19.21
C PHE A 180 4.70 -8.53 -17.94
N ILE A 181 4.64 -9.86 -18.08
CA ILE A 181 4.67 -10.80 -16.95
C ILE A 181 5.98 -10.64 -16.16
N MET A 182 7.12 -10.61 -16.83
CA MET A 182 8.43 -10.46 -16.18
C MET A 182 8.54 -9.13 -15.42
N GLY A 183 8.08 -8.04 -16.02
CA GLY A 183 8.15 -6.71 -15.40
C GLY A 183 7.16 -6.53 -14.23
N VAL A 184 5.96 -7.08 -14.31
CA VAL A 184 4.91 -6.88 -13.31
C VAL A 184 5.03 -7.86 -12.14
N MET A 185 5.47 -9.10 -12.38
CA MET A 185 5.55 -10.13 -11.35
C MET A 185 6.95 -10.26 -10.75
N LEU A 186 7.97 -10.48 -11.58
CA LEU A 186 9.30 -10.83 -11.05
C LEU A 186 10.03 -9.63 -10.47
N ALA A 187 10.03 -8.47 -11.13
CA ALA A 187 10.79 -7.32 -10.65
C ALA A 187 10.29 -6.83 -9.27
N PRO A 188 8.98 -6.62 -9.02
CA PRO A 188 8.49 -6.24 -7.71
C PRO A 188 8.68 -7.34 -6.65
N ALA A 189 8.53 -8.62 -7.03
CA ALA A 189 8.72 -9.74 -6.09
C ALA A 189 10.17 -9.80 -5.60
N LEU A 190 11.15 -9.75 -6.51
CA LEU A 190 12.57 -9.75 -6.16
C LEU A 190 12.96 -8.54 -5.30
N ALA A 191 12.48 -7.35 -5.66
CA ALA A 191 12.69 -6.15 -4.86
C ALA A 191 12.10 -6.29 -3.45
N SER A 192 10.91 -6.89 -3.33
CA SER A 192 10.26 -7.14 -2.04
C SER A 192 11.04 -8.14 -1.18
N PHE A 193 11.56 -9.24 -1.76
CA PHE A 193 12.39 -10.20 -1.01
C PHE A 193 13.61 -9.52 -0.41
N VAL A 194 14.33 -8.72 -1.19
CA VAL A 194 15.50 -7.99 -0.69
C VAL A 194 15.09 -6.96 0.37
N TRP A 195 14.00 -6.22 0.14
CA TRP A 195 13.49 -5.23 1.07
C TRP A 195 13.13 -5.85 2.43
N PHE A 196 12.32 -6.90 2.43
CA PHE A 196 11.88 -7.54 3.66
C PHE A 196 13.02 -8.26 4.39
N SER A 197 13.98 -8.85 3.66
CA SER A 197 15.16 -9.45 4.30
C SER A 197 16.02 -8.40 4.98
N ILE A 198 16.22 -7.23 4.39
CA ILE A 198 17.00 -6.16 5.04
C ILE A 198 16.25 -5.64 6.27
N PHE A 199 15.07 -5.06 6.07
CA PHE A 199 14.35 -4.37 7.15
C PHE A 199 13.78 -5.33 8.21
N GLY A 200 13.34 -6.52 7.80
CA GLY A 200 12.89 -7.56 8.72
C GLY A 200 14.01 -8.08 9.62
N THR A 201 15.17 -8.38 9.03
CA THR A 201 16.32 -8.87 9.81
C THR A 201 16.87 -7.81 10.76
N LEU A 202 16.79 -6.50 10.42
CA LEU A 202 17.15 -5.45 11.38
C LEU A 202 16.36 -5.60 12.69
N GLY A 203 15.03 -5.76 12.60
CA GLY A 203 14.19 -5.93 13.78
C GLY A 203 14.41 -7.26 14.49
N LEU A 204 14.42 -8.37 13.73
CA LEU A 204 14.61 -9.73 14.26
C LEU A 204 15.96 -9.87 14.99
N ASN A 205 17.03 -9.35 14.42
CA ASN A 205 18.36 -9.40 15.03
C ASN A 205 18.41 -8.70 16.38
N LEU A 206 17.74 -7.55 16.53
CA LEU A 206 17.67 -6.84 17.81
C LEU A 206 16.83 -7.60 18.85
N GLY A 207 15.74 -8.24 18.43
CA GLY A 207 14.92 -9.08 19.28
C GLY A 207 15.67 -10.32 19.77
N ILE A 208 16.32 -11.05 18.85
CA ILE A 208 17.06 -12.28 19.15
C ILE A 208 18.27 -12.00 20.07
N ASN A 209 18.99 -10.90 19.83
CA ASN A 209 20.15 -10.51 20.62
C ASN A 209 19.79 -9.82 21.94
N GLY A 210 18.50 -9.67 22.27
CA GLY A 210 18.05 -9.03 23.51
C GLY A 210 18.30 -7.52 23.60
N THR A 211 18.59 -6.86 22.46
CA THR A 211 18.81 -5.40 22.42
C THR A 211 17.48 -4.64 22.51
N LEU A 212 16.38 -5.23 22.01
CA LEU A 212 15.02 -4.74 22.26
C LEU A 212 14.51 -5.32 23.57
N SER A 213 14.03 -4.45 24.44
CA SER A 213 13.38 -4.89 25.69
C SER A 213 12.03 -5.55 25.38
N MET A 214 11.52 -6.35 26.33
CA MET A 214 10.17 -6.94 26.22
C MET A 214 9.08 -5.87 26.12
N GLU A 215 9.29 -4.72 26.77
CA GLU A 215 8.38 -3.56 26.70
C GLU A 215 8.35 -2.97 25.28
N GLU A 216 9.52 -2.71 24.68
CA GLU A 216 9.63 -2.20 23.31
C GLU A 216 9.03 -3.19 22.29
N MET A 217 9.24 -4.48 22.47
CA MET A 217 8.61 -5.51 21.62
C MET A 217 7.08 -5.51 21.79
N GLY A 218 6.60 -5.33 23.02
CA GLY A 218 5.17 -5.19 23.31
C GLY A 218 4.57 -3.94 22.67
N GLU A 219 5.26 -2.81 22.72
CA GLU A 219 4.85 -1.57 22.05
C GLU A 219 4.75 -1.74 20.52
N ILE A 220 5.76 -2.34 19.90
CA ILE A 220 5.77 -2.63 18.46
C ILE A 220 4.61 -3.57 18.09
N ALA A 221 4.34 -4.59 18.89
CA ALA A 221 3.23 -5.51 18.67
C ALA A 221 1.86 -4.82 18.79
N ALA A 222 1.70 -3.92 19.75
CA ALA A 222 0.48 -3.15 19.96
C ALA A 222 0.27 -2.06 18.90
N ASN A 223 1.36 -1.42 18.46
CA ASN A 223 1.36 -0.37 17.44
C ASN A 223 2.47 -0.59 16.40
N PRO A 224 2.25 -1.42 15.38
CA PRO A 224 3.24 -1.70 14.35
C PRO A 224 3.77 -0.46 13.61
N SER A 225 3.04 0.67 13.64
CA SER A 225 3.46 1.90 12.96
C SER A 225 4.72 2.54 13.56
N VAL A 226 5.05 2.27 14.82
CA VAL A 226 6.28 2.78 15.46
C VAL A 226 7.48 1.85 15.24
N GLY A 227 7.24 0.60 14.88
CA GLY A 227 8.26 -0.46 14.89
C GLY A 227 9.52 -0.11 14.11
N LEU A 228 9.36 0.47 12.92
CA LEU A 228 10.49 0.87 12.06
C LEU A 228 11.39 1.90 12.76
N PHE A 229 10.81 2.89 13.43
CA PHE A 229 11.53 3.97 14.10
C PHE A 229 12.24 3.48 15.36
N VAL A 230 11.58 2.62 16.15
CA VAL A 230 12.18 1.97 17.32
C VAL A 230 13.38 1.12 16.89
N VAL A 231 13.25 0.32 15.84
CA VAL A 231 14.35 -0.48 15.30
C VAL A 231 15.51 0.40 14.85
N PHE A 232 15.25 1.46 14.09
CA PHE A 232 16.33 2.36 13.63
C PHE A 232 17.07 3.07 14.75
N SER A 233 16.39 3.40 15.85
CA SER A 233 17.04 4.06 16.99
C SER A 233 18.17 3.24 17.61
N LYS A 234 18.17 1.93 17.41
CA LYS A 234 19.20 1.02 17.91
C LYS A 234 20.39 0.85 16.97
N TYR A 235 20.33 1.42 15.76
CA TYR A 235 21.42 1.33 14.77
C TYR A 235 22.13 2.67 14.58
N PRO A 236 23.42 2.66 14.17
CA PRO A 236 24.08 3.86 13.70
C PRO A 236 23.29 4.51 12.56
N LEU A 237 23.34 5.85 12.50
CA LEU A 237 22.55 6.64 11.53
C LEU A 237 21.01 6.47 11.64
N GLY A 238 20.49 5.97 12.76
CA GLY A 238 19.06 5.72 12.97
C GLY A 238 18.20 6.95 12.74
N LEU A 239 18.66 8.15 13.16
CA LEU A 239 17.98 9.41 12.89
C LEU A 239 17.88 9.68 11.37
N VAL A 240 18.97 9.48 10.62
CA VAL A 240 19.00 9.69 9.17
C VAL A 240 18.05 8.71 8.47
N LEU A 241 18.09 7.43 8.85
CA LEU A 241 17.20 6.41 8.33
C LEU A 241 15.73 6.76 8.63
N SER A 242 15.42 7.23 9.82
CA SER A 242 14.06 7.63 10.21
C SER A 242 13.55 8.83 9.40
N ILE A 243 14.39 9.83 9.15
CA ILE A 243 14.04 10.98 8.31
C ILE A 243 13.80 10.54 6.87
N ILE A 244 14.68 9.72 6.30
CA ILE A 244 14.50 9.18 4.95
C ILE A 244 13.20 8.37 4.85
N ALA A 245 12.90 7.55 5.87
CA ALA A 245 11.64 6.79 5.91
C ALA A 245 10.41 7.70 5.89
N ILE A 246 10.37 8.79 6.66
CA ILE A 246 9.25 9.73 6.64
C ILE A 246 9.14 10.42 5.28
N VAL A 247 10.25 10.85 4.68
CA VAL A 247 10.26 11.46 3.35
C VAL A 247 9.70 10.48 2.31
N LEU A 248 10.14 9.23 2.34
CA LEU A 248 9.61 8.17 1.45
C LEU A 248 8.12 7.92 1.69
N LEU A 249 7.68 7.82 2.94
CA LEU A 249 6.26 7.66 3.26
C LEU A 249 5.42 8.80 2.68
N CYS A 250 5.84 10.06 2.85
CA CYS A 250 5.13 11.21 2.31
C CYS A 250 5.10 11.20 0.77
N THR A 251 6.22 10.93 0.13
CA THR A 251 6.32 11.00 -1.34
C THR A 251 5.64 9.82 -2.02
N PHE A 252 5.74 8.60 -1.48
CA PHE A 252 4.95 7.45 -1.95
C PHE A 252 3.46 7.64 -1.73
N PHE A 253 3.08 8.28 -0.62
CA PHE A 253 1.69 8.60 -0.33
C PHE A 253 1.10 9.55 -1.38
N ILE A 254 1.82 10.64 -1.72
CA ILE A 254 1.41 11.59 -2.74
C ILE A 254 1.27 10.92 -4.12
N THR A 255 2.24 10.11 -4.51
CA THR A 255 2.22 9.43 -5.82
C THR A 255 1.10 8.40 -5.92
N SER A 256 0.84 7.65 -4.85
CA SER A 256 -0.24 6.66 -4.78
C SER A 256 -1.62 7.32 -4.81
N ALA A 257 -1.83 8.37 -4.00
CA ALA A 257 -3.08 9.11 -3.97
C ALA A 257 -3.39 9.79 -5.31
N ASN A 258 -2.37 10.32 -5.99
CA ASN A 258 -2.53 10.92 -7.32
C ASN A 258 -2.91 9.88 -8.38
N SER A 259 -2.24 8.73 -8.38
CA SER A 259 -2.56 7.63 -9.29
C SER A 259 -3.97 7.07 -9.03
N GLY A 260 -4.38 6.91 -7.77
CA GLY A 260 -5.72 6.51 -7.37
C GLY A 260 -6.79 7.50 -7.83
N THR A 261 -6.55 8.80 -7.61
CA THR A 261 -7.42 9.89 -8.08
C THR A 261 -7.61 9.83 -9.60
N PHE A 262 -6.53 9.59 -10.33
CA PHE A 262 -6.58 9.50 -11.79
C PHE A 262 -7.42 8.32 -12.26
N VAL A 263 -7.22 7.12 -11.70
CA VAL A 263 -7.95 5.92 -12.11
C VAL A 263 -9.42 6.01 -11.72
N LEU A 264 -9.77 6.47 -10.52
CA LEU A 264 -11.16 6.71 -10.12
C LEU A 264 -11.86 7.70 -11.05
N SER A 265 -11.14 8.76 -11.46
CA SER A 265 -11.67 9.73 -12.43
C SER A 265 -11.87 9.12 -13.80
N MET A 266 -11.00 8.21 -14.23
CA MET A 266 -11.11 7.50 -15.49
C MET A 266 -12.30 6.52 -15.49
N LEU A 267 -12.43 5.70 -14.45
CA LEU A 267 -13.55 4.75 -14.29
C LEU A 267 -14.90 5.47 -14.30
N THR A 268 -15.00 6.62 -13.66
CA THR A 268 -16.23 7.42 -13.58
C THR A 268 -16.43 8.40 -14.75
N SER A 269 -15.55 8.34 -15.76
CA SER A 269 -15.65 9.10 -17.01
C SER A 269 -15.76 8.16 -18.24
N ASN A 270 -16.49 7.05 -18.11
CA ASN A 270 -16.65 6.02 -19.15
C ASN A 270 -15.31 5.51 -19.70
N GLY A 271 -14.32 5.31 -18.85
CA GLY A 271 -13.02 4.81 -19.27
C GLY A 271 -12.18 5.80 -20.08
N ASN A 272 -12.51 7.10 -20.02
CA ASN A 272 -11.76 8.14 -20.71
C ASN A 272 -10.32 8.21 -20.17
N LEU A 273 -9.34 7.95 -21.02
CA LEU A 273 -7.91 7.96 -20.67
C LEU A 273 -7.38 9.34 -20.28
N ASN A 274 -8.13 10.41 -20.57
CA ASN A 274 -7.86 11.78 -20.16
C ASN A 274 -9.07 12.35 -19.43
N PRO A 275 -9.34 11.92 -18.18
CA PRO A 275 -10.54 12.32 -17.46
C PRO A 275 -10.54 13.84 -17.17
N PRO A 276 -11.73 14.46 -17.09
CA PRO A 276 -11.87 15.88 -16.81
C PRO A 276 -11.23 16.26 -15.47
N GLN A 277 -10.65 17.46 -15.40
CA GLN A 277 -10.02 17.97 -14.17
C GLN A 277 -11.01 18.01 -13.00
N ARG A 278 -12.26 18.36 -13.26
CA ARG A 278 -13.34 18.37 -12.25
C ARG A 278 -13.46 17.01 -11.54
N ASN A 279 -13.43 15.90 -12.29
CA ASN A 279 -13.55 14.57 -11.71
C ASN A 279 -12.33 14.22 -10.84
N LYS A 280 -11.14 14.66 -11.24
CA LYS A 280 -9.91 14.47 -10.42
C LYS A 280 -9.99 15.23 -9.10
N ILE A 281 -10.51 16.47 -9.11
CA ILE A 281 -10.71 17.24 -7.87
C ILE A 281 -11.73 16.53 -6.97
N ILE A 282 -12.88 16.15 -7.51
CA ILE A 282 -13.94 15.46 -6.76
C ILE A 282 -13.40 14.19 -6.11
N TRP A 283 -12.70 13.34 -6.87
CA TRP A 283 -12.16 12.10 -6.34
C TRP A 283 -11.02 12.32 -5.34
N GLY A 284 -10.15 13.31 -5.54
CA GLY A 284 -9.13 13.68 -4.57
C GLY A 284 -9.73 14.07 -3.22
N VAL A 285 -10.79 14.90 -3.24
CA VAL A 285 -11.49 15.32 -2.01
C VAL A 285 -12.28 14.17 -1.39
N LEU A 286 -12.99 13.37 -2.18
CA LEU A 286 -13.77 12.22 -1.69
C LEU A 286 -12.90 11.17 -1.00
N GLN A 287 -11.74 10.84 -1.56
CA GLN A 287 -10.78 9.92 -0.93
C GLN A 287 -10.32 10.46 0.44
N ALA A 288 -9.96 11.72 0.50
CA ALA A 288 -9.55 12.37 1.75
C ALA A 288 -10.66 12.36 2.80
N ALA A 289 -11.88 12.75 2.41
CA ALA A 289 -13.03 12.76 3.30
C ALA A 289 -13.35 11.36 3.83
N THR A 290 -13.28 10.34 2.96
CA THR A 290 -13.50 8.94 3.35
C THR A 290 -12.41 8.45 4.29
N ALA A 291 -11.12 8.78 4.03
CA ALA A 291 -10.01 8.42 4.90
C ALA A 291 -10.15 9.06 6.30
N ILE A 292 -10.52 10.33 6.38
CA ILE A 292 -10.76 11.03 7.63
C ILE A 292 -11.93 10.37 8.37
N GLY A 293 -13.02 10.06 7.68
CA GLY A 293 -14.19 9.38 8.25
C GLY A 293 -13.83 8.04 8.88
N LEU A 294 -13.03 7.21 8.20
CA LEU A 294 -12.57 5.93 8.71
C LEU A 294 -11.63 6.07 9.90
N LEU A 295 -10.69 7.01 9.85
CA LEU A 295 -9.80 7.28 10.99
C LEU A 295 -10.58 7.74 12.23
N ARG A 296 -11.63 8.55 12.04
CA ARG A 296 -12.53 9.00 13.12
C ARG A 296 -13.36 7.83 13.69
N ALA A 297 -13.77 6.89 12.85
CA ALA A 297 -14.56 5.73 13.25
C ALA A 297 -13.79 4.65 14.04
N GLY A 298 -12.49 4.81 14.23
CA GLY A 298 -11.66 3.89 15.01
C GLY A 298 -10.37 3.42 14.32
N GLY A 299 -9.94 4.12 13.28
CA GLY A 299 -8.68 3.87 12.58
C GLY A 299 -8.75 2.60 11.72
N LEU A 300 -7.72 1.75 11.82
CA LEU A 300 -7.61 0.51 11.02
C LEU A 300 -8.62 -0.58 11.41
N LYS A 301 -9.14 -0.55 12.62
CA LYS A 301 -10.09 -1.58 13.11
C LYS A 301 -11.39 -1.67 12.29
N PRO A 302 -11.99 -0.58 11.79
CA PRO A 302 -13.14 -0.64 10.89
C PRO A 302 -12.80 -1.07 9.46
N LEU A 303 -11.54 -0.91 9.01
CA LEU A 303 -11.14 -1.26 7.64
C LEU A 303 -11.25 -2.76 7.35
N PRO A 304 -10.77 -3.69 8.21
CA PRO A 304 -11.01 -5.12 8.04
C PRO A 304 -12.48 -5.47 8.01
N VAL A 305 -13.31 -4.82 8.83
CA VAL A 305 -14.76 -5.04 8.88
C VAL A 305 -15.42 -4.62 7.58
N SER A 306 -15.06 -3.47 6.99
CA SER A 306 -15.64 -3.03 5.72
C SER A 306 -15.25 -3.95 4.56
N TYR A 307 -14.04 -4.53 4.54
CA TYR A 307 -13.65 -5.51 3.53
C TYR A 307 -14.34 -6.87 3.71
N THR A 308 -14.51 -7.34 4.93
CA THR A 308 -15.20 -8.61 5.20
C THR A 308 -16.68 -8.54 4.84
N HIS A 309 -17.33 -7.39 5.01
CA HIS A 309 -18.71 -7.19 4.58
C HIS A 309 -18.87 -7.12 3.06
N LEU A 310 -17.83 -6.67 2.33
CA LEU A 310 -17.84 -6.64 0.87
C LEU A 310 -17.50 -8.00 0.23
N THR A 311 -16.79 -8.86 0.96
CA THR A 311 -16.26 -10.10 0.39
C THR A 311 -16.90 -11.39 0.93
N LEU A 312 -17.49 -11.40 2.11
CA LEU A 312 -18.13 -12.59 2.70
C LEU A 312 -19.32 -12.20 3.57
N PRO A 313 -20.50 -12.80 3.36
CA PRO A 313 -21.60 -12.70 4.32
C PRO A 313 -21.21 -13.46 5.58
N THR A 314 -20.77 -12.76 6.62
CA THR A 314 -20.57 -13.37 7.94
C THR A 314 -21.94 -13.75 8.49
N LYS A 315 -22.31 -15.02 8.44
CA LYS A 315 -23.33 -15.56 9.34
C LYS A 315 -22.77 -15.43 10.78
N ARG A 316 -23.51 -14.71 11.61
CA ARG A 316 -23.37 -14.78 13.06
C ARG A 316 -23.65 -16.16 13.55
#